data_31ec2a0d2c085decc0e867a4f8c960cb
#
_entry.id   31ec2a0d2c085decc0e867a4f8c960cb
#
_cell.length_a   1.000
_cell.length_b   1.000
_cell.length_c   1.000
_cell.angle_alpha   90.00
_cell.angle_beta   90.00
_cell.angle_gamma   90.00
#
_symmetry.space_group_name_H-M   'P 1'
#
loop_
_entity.id
_entity.type
_entity.pdbx_description
1 polymer ?
#
loop_
_entity_poly.entity_id
_entity_poly.type
_entity_poly.pdbx_seq_one_letter_code
_entity_poly.pdbx_strand_id
1 'polypeptide(L)'
;MSLTSVLSADAIANALKECQAPDTFCHKKFFQTCGLTKKTSQEVKNVFRILDDDGSEFIEEDELQFFLQRFSPSARVLTESETKKFMLAVDEDSDGKIGIDEFEHAVLS
;
A
#
# COMPACT_ATOMS: atom_id res chain seq x y z
N MET A 1 -12.57 -11.39 3.00
CA MET A 1 -12.61 -10.20 2.12
C MET A 1 -11.30 -10.13 1.36
N SER A 2 -11.34 -9.83 0.08
CA SER A 2 -10.16 -9.71 -0.75
C SER A 2 -10.04 -8.29 -1.28
N LEU A 3 -8.86 -7.93 -1.78
CA LEU A 3 -8.64 -6.60 -2.35
C LEU A 3 -9.55 -6.34 -3.55
N THR A 4 -9.87 -7.37 -4.33
CA THR A 4 -10.75 -7.22 -5.49
C THR A 4 -12.21 -6.95 -5.11
N SER A 5 -12.59 -7.14 -3.86
CA SER A 5 -13.92 -6.75 -3.38
C SER A 5 -14.01 -5.24 -3.10
N VAL A 6 -12.87 -4.57 -2.97
CA VAL A 6 -12.79 -3.13 -2.71
C VAL A 6 -12.29 -2.38 -3.94
N LEU A 7 -11.28 -2.91 -4.62
CA LEU A 7 -10.65 -2.30 -5.79
C LEU A 7 -10.85 -3.19 -7.00
N SER A 8 -11.02 -2.60 -8.18
CA SER A 8 -11.16 -3.39 -9.40
C SER A 8 -9.82 -4.05 -9.76
N ALA A 9 -9.91 -5.26 -10.34
CA ALA A 9 -8.72 -5.97 -10.79
C ALA A 9 -7.96 -5.18 -11.86
N ASP A 10 -8.68 -4.50 -12.75
CA ASP A 10 -8.06 -3.69 -13.80
C ASP A 10 -7.31 -2.50 -13.22
N ALA A 11 -7.86 -1.83 -12.22
CA ALA A 11 -7.20 -0.70 -11.57
C ALA A 11 -5.92 -1.15 -10.84
N ILE A 12 -5.98 -2.29 -10.16
CA ILE A 12 -4.81 -2.86 -9.50
C ILE A 12 -3.74 -3.21 -10.55
N ALA A 13 -4.12 -3.83 -11.64
CA ALA A 13 -3.18 -4.20 -12.71
C ALA A 13 -2.50 -2.98 -13.31
N ASN A 14 -3.26 -1.91 -13.56
CA ASN A 14 -2.71 -0.67 -14.09
C ASN A 14 -1.73 -0.03 -13.11
N ALA A 15 -2.07 0.00 -11.82
CA ALA A 15 -1.19 0.56 -10.79
C ALA A 15 0.13 -0.22 -10.70
N LEU A 16 0.07 -1.54 -10.73
CA LEU A 16 1.25 -2.39 -10.70
C LEU A 16 2.11 -2.20 -11.93
N LYS A 17 1.47 -2.03 -13.09
CA LYS A 17 2.19 -1.83 -14.35
C LYS A 17 3.00 -0.53 -14.33
N GLU A 18 2.48 0.52 -13.72
CA GLU A 18 3.17 1.80 -13.62
C GLU A 18 4.44 1.74 -12.77
N CYS A 19 4.54 0.77 -11.88
CA CYS A 19 5.69 0.65 -10.97
C CYS A 19 6.46 -0.66 -11.15
N GLN A 20 6.47 -1.23 -12.37
CA GLN A 20 7.22 -2.45 -12.65
C GLN A 20 8.73 -2.26 -12.64
N ALA A 21 9.22 -1.10 -13.05
CA ALA A 21 10.65 -0.84 -13.09
C ALA A 21 11.15 -0.48 -11.68
N PRO A 22 12.39 -0.89 -11.30
CA PRO A 22 12.94 -0.50 -10.01
C PRO A 22 12.99 1.02 -9.85
N ASP A 23 12.75 1.49 -8.62
CA ASP A 23 12.80 2.90 -8.24
C ASP A 23 11.76 3.78 -8.96
N THR A 24 10.68 3.18 -9.47
CA THR A 24 9.57 3.93 -10.08
C THR A 24 8.34 3.99 -9.18
N PHE A 25 8.36 3.30 -8.04
CA PHE A 25 7.21 3.28 -7.14
C PHE A 25 6.99 4.64 -6.47
N CYS A 26 5.76 5.14 -6.59
CA CYS A 26 5.30 6.32 -5.86
C CYS A 26 3.97 5.96 -5.20
N HIS A 27 3.94 5.97 -3.88
CA HIS A 27 2.75 5.52 -3.15
C HIS A 27 1.51 6.37 -3.47
N LYS A 28 1.66 7.68 -3.65
CA LYS A 28 0.54 8.55 -3.98
C LYS A 28 -0.05 8.21 -5.34
N LYS A 29 0.80 8.02 -6.34
CA LYS A 29 0.36 7.68 -7.68
C LYS A 29 -0.26 6.29 -7.70
N PHE A 30 0.32 5.34 -6.98
CA PHE A 30 -0.21 4.00 -6.87
C PHE A 30 -1.62 4.01 -6.29
N PHE A 31 -1.84 4.74 -5.19
CA PHE A 31 -3.14 4.84 -4.57
C PHE A 31 -4.17 5.48 -5.49
N GLN A 32 -3.76 6.48 -6.28
CA GLN A 32 -4.62 7.14 -7.25
C GLN A 32 -5.00 6.19 -8.38
N THR A 33 -4.03 5.49 -8.95
CA THR A 33 -4.27 4.61 -10.10
C THR A 33 -5.13 3.42 -9.73
N CYS A 34 -4.90 2.83 -8.56
CA CYS A 34 -5.73 1.68 -8.12
C CYS A 34 -7.10 2.12 -7.61
N GLY A 35 -7.33 3.44 -7.47
CA GLY A 35 -8.63 3.97 -7.07
C GLY A 35 -8.83 4.06 -5.56
N LEU A 36 -7.81 3.78 -4.77
CA LEU A 36 -7.93 3.77 -3.31
C LEU A 36 -8.23 5.16 -2.74
N THR A 37 -7.68 6.21 -3.37
CA THR A 37 -7.92 7.60 -2.94
C THR A 37 -9.38 8.03 -3.07
N LYS A 38 -10.17 7.31 -3.86
CA LYS A 38 -11.59 7.61 -4.07
C LYS A 38 -12.50 6.82 -3.13
N LYS A 39 -11.93 5.98 -2.28
CA LYS A 39 -12.70 5.13 -1.38
C LYS A 39 -12.99 5.85 -0.08
N THR A 40 -13.98 5.33 0.65
CA THR A 40 -14.33 5.87 1.96
C THR A 40 -13.27 5.49 2.98
N SER A 41 -13.26 6.20 4.11
CA SER A 41 -12.39 5.88 5.25
C SER A 41 -12.52 4.40 5.65
N GLN A 42 -13.73 3.89 5.73
CA GLN A 42 -13.96 2.50 6.11
C GLN A 42 -13.36 1.52 5.10
N GLU A 43 -13.49 1.81 3.81
CA GLU A 43 -12.94 0.96 2.76
C GLU A 43 -11.42 0.95 2.79
N VAL A 44 -10.80 2.11 3.04
CA VAL A 44 -9.34 2.21 3.19
C VAL A 44 -8.86 1.39 4.38
N LYS A 45 -9.57 1.45 5.49
CA LYS A 45 -9.25 0.65 6.69
C LYS A 45 -9.38 -0.84 6.41
N ASN A 46 -10.38 -1.24 5.62
CA ASN A 46 -10.54 -2.63 5.23
C ASN A 46 -9.36 -3.12 4.40
N VAL A 47 -8.88 -2.29 3.49
CA VAL A 47 -7.67 -2.60 2.70
C VAL A 47 -6.46 -2.77 3.62
N PHE A 48 -6.29 -1.88 4.58
CA PHE A 48 -5.20 -1.99 5.56
C PHE A 48 -5.23 -3.35 6.28
N ARG A 49 -6.41 -3.79 6.71
CA ARG A 49 -6.56 -5.07 7.41
C ARG A 49 -6.20 -6.26 6.52
N ILE A 50 -6.48 -6.15 5.22
CA ILE A 50 -6.08 -7.18 4.25
C ILE A 50 -4.56 -7.21 4.09
N LEU A 51 -3.93 -6.04 4.08
CA LEU A 51 -2.48 -5.91 3.95
C LEU A 51 -1.72 -6.32 5.21
N ASP A 52 -2.36 -6.21 6.37
CA ASP A 52 -1.81 -6.57 7.67
C ASP A 52 -1.91 -8.07 7.86
N ASP A 53 -0.93 -8.80 7.35
CA ASP A 53 -0.95 -10.26 7.22
C ASP A 53 -0.99 -10.98 8.57
N ASP A 54 -0.31 -10.46 9.57
CA ASP A 54 -0.19 -11.11 10.88
C ASP A 54 -1.19 -10.59 11.92
N GLY A 55 -2.03 -9.64 11.55
CA GLY A 55 -3.03 -9.08 12.46
C GLY A 55 -2.46 -8.24 13.58
N SER A 56 -1.23 -7.75 13.44
CA SER A 56 -0.57 -6.93 14.47
C SER A 56 -1.13 -5.51 14.58
N GLU A 57 -1.94 -5.10 13.62
CA GLU A 57 -2.50 -3.75 13.48
C GLU A 57 -1.45 -2.71 13.03
N PHE A 58 -0.28 -3.16 12.63
CA PHE A 58 0.80 -2.32 12.10
C PHE A 58 1.46 -3.03 10.93
N ILE A 59 1.98 -2.25 9.99
CA ILE A 59 2.79 -2.76 8.89
C ILE A 59 4.23 -2.33 9.13
N GLU A 60 5.12 -3.30 9.31
CA GLU A 60 6.54 -3.06 9.52
C GLU A 60 7.27 -2.90 8.19
N GLU A 61 8.52 -2.43 8.23
CA GLU A 61 9.30 -2.16 7.02
C GLU A 61 9.48 -3.41 6.16
N ASP A 62 9.73 -4.57 6.77
CA ASP A 62 9.90 -5.81 6.03
C ASP A 62 8.59 -6.26 5.36
N GLU A 63 7.46 -6.03 5.99
CA GLU A 63 6.15 -6.29 5.38
C GLU A 63 5.88 -5.32 4.23
N LEU A 64 6.28 -4.06 4.40
CA LEU A 64 6.09 -3.03 3.39
C LEU A 64 6.88 -3.33 2.12
N GLN A 65 8.03 -3.97 2.23
CA GLN A 65 8.81 -4.38 1.07
C GLN A 65 8.01 -5.27 0.12
N PHE A 66 7.10 -6.07 0.66
CA PHE A 66 6.25 -6.97 -0.13
C PHE A 66 4.88 -6.36 -0.44
N PHE A 67 4.74 -5.05 -0.29
CA PHE A 67 3.48 -4.34 -0.46
C PHE A 67 2.79 -4.66 -1.79
N LEU A 68 3.53 -4.59 -2.90
CA LEU A 68 2.96 -4.84 -4.22
C LEU A 68 2.48 -6.29 -4.37
N GLN A 69 3.15 -7.23 -3.74
CA GLN A 69 2.76 -8.64 -3.81
C GLN A 69 1.46 -8.95 -3.05
N ARG A 70 1.04 -8.05 -2.17
CA ARG A 70 -0.27 -8.16 -1.53
C ARG A 70 -1.39 -7.89 -2.52
N PHE A 71 -1.13 -7.07 -3.53
CA PHE A 71 -2.10 -6.78 -4.58
C PHE A 71 -2.06 -7.84 -5.68
N SER A 72 -0.90 -8.40 -5.97
CA SER A 72 -0.76 -9.47 -6.96
C SER A 72 0.47 -10.32 -6.63
N PRO A 73 0.33 -11.66 -6.52
CA PRO A 73 1.46 -12.53 -6.21
C PRO A 73 2.60 -12.47 -7.23
N SER A 74 2.29 -12.03 -8.45
CA SER A 74 3.29 -11.93 -9.52
C SER A 74 4.03 -10.58 -9.52
N ALA A 75 3.65 -9.65 -8.65
CA ALA A 75 4.29 -8.34 -8.57
C ALA A 75 5.69 -8.45 -7.98
N ARG A 76 6.55 -7.48 -8.35
CA ARG A 76 7.89 -7.42 -7.78
C ARG A 76 7.87 -6.94 -6.33
N VAL A 77 8.96 -7.16 -5.61
CA VAL A 77 9.14 -6.55 -4.30
C VAL A 77 9.69 -5.13 -4.50
N LEU A 78 9.44 -4.26 -3.52
CA LEU A 78 9.99 -2.90 -3.55
C LEU A 78 11.51 -2.97 -3.29
N THR A 79 12.26 -2.04 -3.89
CA THR A 79 13.67 -1.91 -3.56
C THR A 79 13.80 -1.36 -2.13
N GLU A 80 14.97 -1.50 -1.53
CA GLU A 80 15.23 -0.96 -0.20
C GLU A 80 14.97 0.55 -0.16
N SER A 81 15.41 1.26 -1.19
CA SER A 81 15.22 2.69 -1.30
C SER A 81 13.74 3.07 -1.36
N GLU A 82 12.97 2.35 -2.18
CA GLU A 82 11.53 2.58 -2.29
C GLU A 82 10.81 2.31 -0.98
N THR A 83 11.17 1.21 -0.31
CA THR A 83 10.58 0.83 0.97
C THR A 83 10.82 1.90 2.02
N LYS A 84 12.04 2.40 2.11
CA LYS A 84 12.39 3.46 3.06
C LYS A 84 11.68 4.77 2.77
N LYS A 85 11.58 5.16 1.51
CA LYS A 85 10.87 6.39 1.12
C LYS A 85 9.38 6.28 1.45
N PHE A 86 8.79 5.13 1.20
CA PHE A 86 7.39 4.89 1.51
C PHE A 86 7.18 4.98 3.02
N MET A 87 8.02 4.31 3.80
CA MET A 87 7.94 4.34 5.25
C MET A 87 8.06 5.76 5.79
N LEU A 88 9.06 6.51 5.33
CA LEU A 88 9.26 7.90 5.79
C LEU A 88 8.08 8.80 5.45
N ALA A 89 7.42 8.57 4.31
CA ALA A 89 6.29 9.39 3.87
C ALA A 89 5.02 9.11 4.68
N VAL A 90 4.85 7.89 5.17
CA VAL A 90 3.59 7.44 5.80
C VAL A 90 3.71 7.35 7.32
N ASP A 91 4.87 7.00 7.85
CA ASP A 91 5.12 6.81 9.28
C ASP A 91 5.25 8.18 9.97
N GLU A 92 4.12 8.74 10.39
CA GLU A 92 4.07 10.11 10.94
C GLU A 92 4.74 10.23 12.31
N ASP A 93 4.68 9.18 13.12
CA ASP A 93 5.25 9.21 14.48
C ASP A 93 6.66 8.60 14.56
N SER A 94 7.20 8.18 13.42
CA SER A 94 8.58 7.69 13.31
C SER A 94 8.88 6.49 14.22
N ASP A 95 7.90 5.61 14.40
CA ASP A 95 8.08 4.41 15.22
C ASP A 95 8.56 3.19 14.41
N GLY A 96 8.77 3.35 13.11
CA GLY A 96 9.19 2.28 12.22
C GLY A 96 8.07 1.35 11.76
N LYS A 97 6.82 1.75 12.01
CA LYS A 97 5.64 0.98 11.65
C LYS A 97 4.57 1.90 11.11
N ILE A 98 3.70 1.36 10.27
CA ILE A 98 2.56 2.10 9.73
C ILE A 98 1.30 1.59 10.40
N GLY A 99 0.63 2.45 11.16
CA GLY A 99 -0.66 2.16 11.76
C GLY A 99 -1.80 2.43 10.79
N ILE A 100 -3.01 1.99 11.16
CA ILE A 100 -4.18 2.13 10.30
C ILE A 100 -4.52 3.60 10.03
N ASP A 101 -4.37 4.47 11.04
CA ASP A 101 -4.66 5.90 10.88
C ASP A 101 -3.64 6.59 9.98
N GLU A 102 -2.38 6.21 10.09
CA GLU A 102 -1.31 6.73 9.23
C GLU A 102 -1.53 6.30 7.78
N PHE A 103 -1.92 5.06 7.57
CA PHE A 103 -2.22 4.53 6.24
C PHE A 103 -3.40 5.28 5.62
N GLU A 104 -4.48 5.44 6.36
CA GLU A 104 -5.66 6.18 5.92
C GLU A 104 -5.32 7.61 5.54
N HIS A 105 -4.53 8.28 6.39
CA HIS A 105 -4.11 9.66 6.14
C HIS A 105 -3.28 9.76 4.85
N ALA A 106 -2.36 8.84 4.64
CA ALA A 106 -1.53 8.82 3.43
C ALA A 106 -2.36 8.61 2.17
N VAL A 107 -3.37 7.74 2.25
CA VAL A 107 -4.23 7.42 1.10
C VAL A 107 -5.16 8.59 0.76
N LEU A 108 -5.75 9.21 1.77
CA LEU A 108 -6.81 10.21 1.58
C LEU A 108 -6.29 11.66 1.52
N SER A 109 -5.02 11.89 1.77
CA SER A 109 -4.45 13.24 1.74
C SER A 109 -4.15 13.75 0.33
#